data_3e928dec294ad650f65cd3ea68fb848c
#
_entry.id   3e928dec294ad650f65cd3ea68fb848c
#
_cell.length_a   1.000
_cell.length_b   1.000
_cell.length_c   1.000
_cell.angle_alpha   90.00
_cell.angle_beta   90.00
_cell.angle_gamma   90.00
#
_symmetry.space_group_name_H-M   'P 1'
#
loop_
_entity.id
_entity.type
_entity.pdbx_description
1 polymer ?
#
loop_
_entity_poly.entity_id
_entity_poly.type
_entity_poly.pdbx_seq_one_letter_code
_entity_poly.pdbx_strand_id
1 'polypeptide(L)'
;MDVFCSINGASVADDATLIIAGNGHADGTRLTGGTMEINDDASSANTIVSGGTQYVYGTETGSTVSGGRQNVESGGKVLNAVLSGNGIQTIYNGGTAQNTRIVNGGFQEIENGGLAEQTFIGQNGIREINDGGTAQKKHR
;
A
#
# COMPACT_ATOMS: atom_id res chain seq x y z
N MET A 1 -2.65 12.43 -14.10
CA MET A 1 -2.63 13.74 -13.42
C MET A 1 -1.51 13.74 -12.38
N ASP A 2 -0.71 14.77 -12.42
CA ASP A 2 0.41 14.92 -11.49
C ASP A 2 0.07 15.95 -10.43
N VAL A 3 0.35 15.63 -9.18
CA VAL A 3 0.01 16.49 -8.07
C VAL A 3 1.29 16.84 -7.32
N PHE A 4 1.60 18.12 -7.24
CA PHE A 4 2.78 18.61 -6.52
C PHE A 4 2.44 19.35 -5.24
N CYS A 5 1.17 19.54 -4.96
CA CYS A 5 0.71 20.19 -3.73
C CYS A 5 -0.14 19.21 -2.94
N SER A 6 -1.43 19.45 -2.85
CA SER A 6 -2.34 18.59 -2.12
C SER A 6 -3.61 18.36 -2.92
N ILE A 7 -4.14 17.17 -2.80
CA ILE A 7 -5.43 16.85 -3.38
C ILE A 7 -6.22 16.04 -2.36
N ASN A 8 -7.50 16.35 -2.23
CA ASN A 8 -8.37 15.64 -1.30
C ASN A 8 -9.51 15.00 -2.03
N GLY A 9 -9.83 13.78 -1.64
CA GLY A 9 -11.01 13.10 -2.13
C GLY A 9 -11.00 12.73 -3.59
N ALA A 10 -9.81 12.54 -4.18
CA ALA A 10 -9.73 12.18 -5.59
C ALA A 10 -10.31 10.78 -5.82
N SER A 11 -10.89 10.58 -6.99
CA SER A 11 -11.37 9.27 -7.43
C SER A 11 -10.62 8.87 -8.67
N VAL A 12 -10.07 7.65 -8.67
CA VAL A 12 -9.29 7.14 -9.78
C VAL A 12 -9.97 5.87 -10.27
N ALA A 13 -10.59 5.98 -11.43
CA ALA A 13 -11.34 4.86 -12.00
C ALA A 13 -10.57 4.25 -13.17
N ASP A 14 -11.21 3.36 -13.89
CA ASP A 14 -10.58 2.64 -14.99
C ASP A 14 -9.83 3.60 -15.93
N ASP A 15 -8.63 3.17 -16.31
CA ASP A 15 -7.78 3.88 -17.27
C ASP A 15 -7.30 5.25 -16.81
N ALA A 16 -7.62 5.65 -15.58
CA ALA A 16 -7.11 6.91 -15.06
C ALA A 16 -5.82 6.66 -14.29
N THR A 17 -4.98 7.67 -14.23
CA THR A 17 -3.73 7.62 -13.48
C THR A 17 -3.58 8.88 -12.66
N LEU A 18 -3.28 8.71 -11.38
CA LEU A 18 -3.00 9.81 -10.48
C LEU A 18 -1.57 9.66 -9.97
N ILE A 19 -0.76 10.67 -10.20
CA ILE A 19 0.63 10.65 -9.76
C ILE A 19 0.84 11.75 -8.74
N ILE A 20 1.30 11.36 -7.56
CA ILE A 20 1.65 12.31 -6.50
C ILE A 20 3.15 12.44 -6.53
N ALA A 21 3.64 13.64 -6.85
CA ALA A 21 5.06 13.85 -7.10
C ALA A 21 5.61 14.98 -6.25
N GLY A 22 6.92 15.09 -6.23
CA GLY A 22 7.59 16.11 -5.46
C GLY A 22 7.18 15.98 -4.00
N ASN A 23 6.81 17.09 -3.38
CA ASN A 23 6.33 17.07 -2.01
C ASN A 23 4.80 17.03 -1.93
N GLY A 24 4.16 16.50 -2.98
CA GLY A 24 2.71 16.45 -3.03
C GLY A 24 2.12 15.53 -1.99
N HIS A 25 0.84 15.72 -1.74
CA HIS A 25 0.13 14.93 -0.74
C HIS A 25 -1.31 14.69 -1.21
N ALA A 26 -1.76 13.46 -1.06
CA ALA A 26 -3.13 13.10 -1.37
C ALA A 26 -3.81 12.54 -0.13
N ASP A 27 -5.05 12.95 0.11
CA ASP A 27 -5.79 12.47 1.27
C ASP A 27 -7.14 11.96 0.80
N GLY A 28 -7.51 10.77 1.27
CA GLY A 28 -8.83 10.24 1.00
C GLY A 28 -9.05 9.81 -0.45
N THR A 29 -8.00 9.46 -1.16
CA THR A 29 -8.14 9.01 -2.54
C THR A 29 -8.86 7.67 -2.59
N ARG A 30 -9.75 7.56 -3.55
CA ARG A 30 -10.47 6.31 -3.77
C ARG A 30 -10.05 5.74 -5.12
N LEU A 31 -9.49 4.54 -5.08
CA LEU A 31 -8.96 3.88 -6.26
C LEU A 31 -9.88 2.71 -6.60
N THR A 32 -10.63 2.83 -7.68
CA THR A 32 -11.61 1.80 -8.02
C THR A 32 -11.24 0.99 -9.25
N GLY A 33 -10.24 1.41 -10.01
CA GLY A 33 -9.87 0.65 -11.19
C GLY A 33 -8.67 1.18 -11.94
N GLY A 34 -8.20 2.35 -11.58
CA GLY A 34 -7.07 2.94 -12.26
C GLY A 34 -5.75 2.69 -11.57
N THR A 35 -4.84 3.63 -11.71
CA THR A 35 -3.50 3.53 -11.15
C THR A 35 -3.19 4.78 -10.34
N MET A 36 -2.59 4.57 -9.16
CA MET A 36 -2.11 5.65 -8.33
C MET A 36 -0.64 5.43 -8.04
N GLU A 37 0.14 6.46 -8.25
CA GLU A 37 1.57 6.36 -8.03
C GLU A 37 2.00 7.45 -7.04
N ILE A 38 2.68 7.03 -5.97
CA ILE A 38 3.19 7.97 -4.97
C ILE A 38 4.70 7.94 -5.09
N ASN A 39 5.26 9.02 -5.62
CA ASN A 39 6.69 9.06 -5.91
C ASN A 39 7.51 9.34 -4.65
N ASP A 40 8.82 9.27 -4.77
CA ASP A 40 9.72 9.62 -3.68
C ASP A 40 9.36 11.01 -3.17
N ASP A 41 9.45 11.21 -1.88
CA ASP A 41 9.17 12.49 -1.24
C ASP A 41 7.69 12.89 -1.26
N ALA A 42 6.84 12.10 -1.90
CA ALA A 42 5.41 12.36 -1.88
C ALA A 42 4.76 11.47 -0.82
N SER A 43 3.53 11.81 -0.46
CA SER A 43 2.82 11.04 0.55
C SER A 43 1.33 10.99 0.25
N SER A 44 0.67 10.01 0.83
CA SER A 44 -0.77 9.93 0.78
C SER A 44 -1.27 9.32 2.08
N ALA A 45 -2.54 9.57 2.35
CA ALA A 45 -3.16 9.06 3.57
C ALA A 45 -4.58 8.65 3.26
N ASN A 46 -5.06 7.64 3.97
CA ASN A 46 -6.45 7.23 3.94
C ASN A 46 -6.94 6.85 2.56
N THR A 47 -6.06 6.24 1.77
CA THR A 47 -6.41 5.77 0.43
C THR A 47 -7.23 4.50 0.52
N ILE A 48 -8.27 4.40 -0.27
CA ILE A 48 -9.06 3.19 -0.36
C ILE A 48 -8.81 2.55 -1.71
N VAL A 49 -8.24 1.34 -1.71
CA VAL A 49 -7.93 0.61 -2.93
C VAL A 49 -8.92 -0.55 -3.04
N SER A 50 -10.00 -0.32 -3.75
CA SER A 50 -11.01 -1.35 -3.95
C SER A 50 -10.90 -2.02 -5.30
N GLY A 51 -10.09 -1.46 -6.18
CA GLY A 51 -9.74 -2.01 -7.47
C GLY A 51 -8.55 -1.24 -7.97
N GLY A 52 -7.94 -1.69 -9.05
CA GLY A 52 -6.77 -0.99 -9.58
C GLY A 52 -5.51 -1.28 -8.79
N THR A 53 -4.49 -0.47 -9.02
CA THR A 53 -3.18 -0.69 -8.43
C THR A 53 -2.59 0.60 -7.91
N GLN A 54 -2.02 0.53 -6.70
CA GLN A 54 -1.30 1.65 -6.11
C GLN A 54 0.18 1.28 -6.01
N TYR A 55 1.03 2.15 -6.52
CA TYR A 55 2.49 1.97 -6.43
C TYR A 55 3.02 2.99 -5.43
N VAL A 56 3.68 2.50 -4.38
CA VAL A 56 4.16 3.35 -3.32
C VAL A 56 5.68 3.40 -3.34
N TYR A 57 6.24 4.51 -3.82
CA TYR A 57 7.66 4.79 -3.73
C TYR A 57 7.93 5.80 -2.62
N GLY A 58 6.90 6.50 -2.20
CA GLY A 58 6.97 7.44 -1.07
C GLY A 58 6.33 6.83 0.15
N THR A 59 5.44 7.58 0.81
CA THR A 59 4.82 7.14 2.06
C THR A 59 3.30 7.11 1.93
N GLU A 60 2.73 6.01 2.39
CA GLU A 60 1.27 5.86 2.46
C GLU A 60 0.90 5.52 3.89
N THR A 61 -0.10 6.20 4.44
CA THR A 61 -0.54 5.97 5.81
C THR A 61 -2.05 5.70 5.84
N GLY A 62 -2.44 4.63 6.53
CA GLY A 62 -3.85 4.37 6.79
C GLY A 62 -4.64 3.88 5.60
N SER A 63 -4.02 3.21 4.65
CA SER A 63 -4.73 2.72 3.48
C SER A 63 -5.57 1.49 3.80
N THR A 64 -6.63 1.31 3.02
CA THR A 64 -7.46 0.11 3.08
C THR A 64 -7.44 -0.53 1.69
N VAL A 65 -6.96 -1.76 1.61
CA VAL A 65 -6.87 -2.48 0.34
C VAL A 65 -7.87 -3.63 0.42
N SER A 66 -8.98 -3.48 -0.27
CA SER A 66 -10.07 -4.43 -0.14
C SER A 66 -10.39 -5.20 -1.41
N GLY A 67 -9.77 -4.87 -2.52
CA GLY A 67 -10.03 -5.58 -3.76
C GLY A 67 -9.03 -5.31 -4.84
N GLY A 68 -8.13 -4.39 -4.61
CA GLY A 68 -7.09 -4.06 -5.56
C GLY A 68 -5.73 -4.51 -5.07
N ARG A 69 -4.72 -3.85 -5.58
CA ARG A 69 -3.34 -4.23 -5.28
C ARG A 69 -2.54 -3.01 -4.85
N GLN A 70 -1.76 -3.17 -3.79
CA GLN A 70 -0.85 -2.15 -3.33
C GLN A 70 0.56 -2.70 -3.41
N ASN A 71 1.39 -2.06 -4.22
CA ASN A 71 2.79 -2.48 -4.39
C ASN A 71 3.68 -1.50 -3.64
N VAL A 72 4.44 -2.02 -2.68
CA VAL A 72 5.37 -1.21 -1.91
C VAL A 72 6.72 -1.37 -2.58
N GLU A 73 7.14 -0.35 -3.31
CA GLU A 73 8.34 -0.42 -4.13
C GLU A 73 9.56 0.03 -3.35
N SER A 74 10.70 0.00 -4.01
CA SER A 74 11.96 0.38 -3.37
C SER A 74 11.87 1.80 -2.83
N GLY A 75 12.20 1.96 -1.56
CA GLY A 75 12.09 3.25 -0.89
C GLY A 75 10.71 3.55 -0.35
N GLY A 76 9.72 2.77 -0.74
CA GLY A 76 8.35 3.00 -0.28
C GLY A 76 8.13 2.55 1.14
N LYS A 77 7.18 3.20 1.79
CA LYS A 77 6.82 2.87 3.17
C LYS A 77 5.31 2.97 3.31
N VAL A 78 4.72 1.90 3.85
CA VAL A 78 3.28 1.86 4.08
C VAL A 78 3.06 1.63 5.56
N LEU A 79 2.27 2.49 6.17
CA LEU A 79 2.00 2.44 7.61
C LEU A 79 0.52 2.22 7.85
N ASN A 80 0.20 1.29 8.73
CA ASN A 80 -1.17 1.10 9.21
C ASN A 80 -2.15 0.71 8.12
N ALA A 81 -1.72 -0.11 7.18
CA ALA A 81 -2.61 -0.58 6.11
C ALA A 81 -3.50 -1.71 6.63
N VAL A 82 -4.69 -1.81 6.05
CA VAL A 82 -5.61 -2.91 6.32
C VAL A 82 -5.88 -3.63 5.00
N LEU A 83 -5.58 -4.92 4.97
CA LEU A 83 -5.81 -5.75 3.80
C LEU A 83 -6.99 -6.67 4.09
N SER A 84 -8.00 -6.64 3.23
CA SER A 84 -9.18 -7.47 3.42
C SER A 84 -9.79 -7.81 2.08
N GLY A 85 -10.86 -8.59 2.10
CA GLY A 85 -11.48 -9.01 0.88
C GLY A 85 -10.47 -9.73 0.01
N ASN A 86 -10.31 -9.29 -1.21
CA ASN A 86 -9.30 -9.84 -2.10
C ASN A 86 -8.14 -8.88 -2.28
N GLY A 87 -7.95 -7.97 -1.33
CA GLY A 87 -6.86 -7.00 -1.41
C GLY A 87 -5.50 -7.65 -1.25
N ILE A 88 -4.54 -7.17 -2.02
CA ILE A 88 -3.21 -7.73 -2.03
C ILE A 88 -2.18 -6.61 -1.83
N GLN A 89 -1.26 -6.83 -0.90
CA GLN A 89 -0.12 -5.95 -0.72
C GLN A 89 1.14 -6.74 -1.00
N THR A 90 1.94 -6.26 -1.94
CA THR A 90 3.21 -6.90 -2.27
C THR A 90 4.34 -5.94 -1.89
N ILE A 91 5.29 -6.43 -1.11
CA ILE A 91 6.42 -5.62 -0.66
C ILE A 91 7.65 -6.07 -1.40
N TYR A 92 8.19 -5.20 -2.24
CA TYR A 92 9.34 -5.51 -3.06
C TYR A 92 10.64 -5.08 -2.38
N ASN A 93 11.74 -5.39 -3.01
CA ASN A 93 13.06 -5.07 -2.51
C ASN A 93 13.15 -3.59 -2.15
N GLY A 94 13.53 -3.32 -0.90
CA GLY A 94 13.67 -1.95 -0.43
C GLY A 94 12.38 -1.33 0.09
N GLY A 95 11.26 -2.03 -0.03
CA GLY A 95 10.00 -1.53 0.50
C GLY A 95 9.79 -1.97 1.94
N THR A 96 8.99 -1.22 2.68
CA THR A 96 8.70 -1.50 4.08
C THR A 96 7.22 -1.30 4.37
N ALA A 97 6.62 -2.24 5.08
CA ALA A 97 5.25 -2.10 5.57
C ALA A 97 5.26 -2.30 7.08
N GLN A 98 4.61 -1.39 7.81
CA GLN A 98 4.56 -1.45 9.26
C GLN A 98 3.12 -1.43 9.74
N ASN A 99 2.84 -2.24 10.76
CA ASN A 99 1.53 -2.29 11.42
C ASN A 99 0.40 -2.63 10.44
N THR A 100 0.67 -3.54 9.52
CA THR A 100 -0.34 -4.00 8.58
C THR A 100 -1.27 -4.98 9.25
N ARG A 101 -2.57 -4.85 8.99
CA ARG A 101 -3.55 -5.82 9.44
C ARG A 101 -4.07 -6.60 8.25
N ILE A 102 -4.01 -7.92 8.33
CA ILE A 102 -4.46 -8.78 7.24
C ILE A 102 -5.64 -9.60 7.76
N VAL A 103 -6.82 -9.33 7.25
CA VAL A 103 -8.04 -9.99 7.75
C VAL A 103 -8.96 -10.33 6.58
N ASN A 104 -9.86 -11.23 6.81
CA ASN A 104 -11.00 -11.50 5.91
C ASN A 104 -10.59 -11.66 4.45
N GLY A 105 -9.59 -12.49 4.19
CA GLY A 105 -9.20 -12.78 2.82
C GLY A 105 -8.12 -11.88 2.27
N GLY A 106 -7.60 -10.96 3.08
CA GLY A 106 -6.48 -10.12 2.64
C GLY A 106 -5.21 -10.94 2.49
N PHE A 107 -4.31 -10.47 1.66
CA PHE A 107 -3.10 -11.21 1.34
C PHE A 107 -1.90 -10.26 1.29
N GLN A 108 -0.84 -10.61 2.02
CA GLN A 108 0.40 -9.86 2.01
C GLN A 108 1.52 -10.75 1.49
N GLU A 109 2.22 -10.27 0.48
CA GLU A 109 3.33 -11.01 -0.11
C GLU A 109 4.61 -10.21 0.08
N ILE A 110 5.65 -10.86 0.63
CA ILE A 110 6.93 -10.21 0.88
C ILE A 110 7.97 -10.83 -0.03
N GLU A 111 8.49 -10.03 -0.94
CA GLU A 111 9.49 -10.51 -1.89
C GLU A 111 10.89 -10.34 -1.34
N ASN A 112 11.86 -10.84 -2.09
CA ASN A 112 13.27 -10.73 -1.72
C ASN A 112 13.61 -9.27 -1.46
N GLY A 113 14.14 -8.99 -0.27
CA GLY A 113 14.52 -7.65 0.11
C GLY A 113 13.39 -6.80 0.67
N GLY A 114 12.16 -7.30 0.67
CA GLY A 114 11.06 -6.59 1.29
C GLY A 114 11.03 -6.82 2.79
N LEU A 115 10.42 -5.88 3.51
CA LEU A 115 10.36 -5.95 4.97
C LEU A 115 8.97 -5.62 5.47
N ALA A 116 8.42 -6.50 6.29
CA ALA A 116 7.16 -6.23 6.98
C ALA A 116 7.41 -6.30 8.48
N GLU A 117 6.92 -5.29 9.20
CA GLU A 117 7.10 -5.21 10.64
C GLU A 117 5.76 -5.11 11.34
N GLN A 118 5.62 -5.85 12.44
CA GLN A 118 4.45 -5.77 13.30
C GLN A 118 3.14 -6.00 12.56
N THR A 119 3.14 -7.02 11.70
CA THR A 119 1.94 -7.37 10.96
C THR A 119 1.02 -8.19 11.85
N PHE A 120 -0.26 -7.86 11.82
CA PHE A 120 -1.28 -8.64 12.50
C PHE A 120 -2.05 -9.46 11.46
N ILE A 121 -2.05 -10.77 11.64
CA ILE A 121 -2.77 -11.66 10.74
C ILE A 121 -3.98 -12.19 11.49
N GLY A 122 -5.15 -11.75 11.08
CA GLY A 122 -6.37 -12.16 11.72
C GLY A 122 -7.03 -13.30 10.98
N GLN A 123 -8.32 -13.45 11.20
CA GLN A 123 -9.07 -14.57 10.64
C GLN A 123 -9.06 -14.50 9.12
N ASN A 124 -8.69 -15.60 8.48
CA ASN A 124 -8.64 -15.72 7.03
C ASN A 124 -7.64 -14.79 6.34
N GLY A 125 -6.74 -14.18 7.09
CA GLY A 125 -5.66 -13.41 6.51
C GLY A 125 -4.53 -14.33 6.12
N ILE A 126 -3.82 -13.99 5.04
CA ILE A 126 -2.75 -14.81 4.51
C ILE A 126 -1.52 -13.95 4.25
N ARG A 127 -0.37 -14.45 4.65
CA ARG A 127 0.90 -13.81 4.36
C ARG A 127 1.86 -14.82 3.78
N GLU A 128 2.50 -14.44 2.70
CA GLU A 128 3.50 -15.29 2.04
C GLU A 128 4.84 -14.57 2.06
N ILE A 129 5.86 -15.25 2.55
CA ILE A 129 7.20 -14.71 2.61
C ILE A 129 8.07 -15.50 1.65
N ASN A 130 8.54 -14.85 0.59
CA ASN A 130 9.39 -15.51 -0.40
C ASN A 130 10.84 -15.42 0.04
N ASP A 131 11.69 -16.17 -0.64
CA ASP A 131 13.12 -16.20 -0.30
C ASP A 131 13.67 -14.79 -0.26
N GLY A 132 14.34 -14.46 0.84
CA GLY A 132 14.94 -13.15 1.00
C GLY A 132 13.99 -12.09 1.56
N GLY A 133 12.71 -12.43 1.71
CA GLY A 133 11.79 -11.52 2.36
C GLY A 133 11.92 -11.62 3.87
N THR A 134 11.56 -10.54 4.55
CA THR A 134 11.69 -10.48 6.00
C THR A 134 10.39 -10.03 6.65
N ALA A 135 9.95 -10.74 7.64
CA ALA A 135 8.84 -10.34 8.47
C ALA A 135 9.31 -10.28 9.91
N GLN A 136 9.08 -9.17 10.57
CA GLN A 136 9.50 -8.98 11.96
C GLN A 136 8.30 -8.71 12.83
N LYS A 137 8.34 -9.28 14.00
CA LYS A 137 7.30 -9.11 14.97
C LYS A 137 7.90 -8.62 16.26
N LYS A 138 7.24 -7.65 16.88
CA LYS A 138 7.73 -7.13 18.14
C LYS A 138 7.37 -8.10 19.26
N HIS A 139 8.32 -8.40 20.11
CA HIS A 139 8.11 -9.27 21.26
C HIS A 139 8.05 -8.46 22.54
N ARG A 140 7.33 -9.01 23.49
CA ARG A 140 7.24 -8.39 24.80
C ARG A 140 7.48 -9.39 25.88
#